data_e2a27c721e33a69f7694246940cf28ec
#
_entry.id   e2a27c721e33a69f7694246940cf28ec
#
_cell.length_a   1.000
_cell.length_b   1.000
_cell.length_c   1.000
_cell.angle_alpha   90.00
_cell.angle_beta   90.00
_cell.angle_gamma   90.00
#
_symmetry.space_group_name_H-M   'P 1'
#
loop_
_entity.id
_entity.type
_entity.pdbx_description
1 polymer ?
#
loop_
_entity_poly.entity_id
_entity_poly.type
_entity_poly.pdbx_seq_one_letter_code
_entity_poly.pdbx_strand_id
1 'polypeptide(L)'
;MTPVTPRPPIERRLADAGLPPLPRTAWLEIDLDALAGNLAALRGVAGTGVPVRPVVKADAYGHGAVPVALALEAAGADGFCVAAFDEAIELREGGVRAPILILYPVPVAFVGEAAGRGIAVAAGDDHGLAETIRAASGLDPARPLHVELEIETGLGRGGFAVAEVAAAARLVAASRGLELAGLWTHFQAVDDPSITAAQVAAYDAAIDAIALAGIGLPVRHVAASGALMTDGMLAYDGVRPGLAVYGLVPDELASARLPAALSGLRPVMSLVARPVRVVELPTGTGISYGPSFRTARPSRIATLPLGYADGWARAHSNRASAIVRGGRVPLVGNVAMDAVMADVTDVAGPPVDTTDEFVLLGASGDERITAAELAQERTTISWEIVTGMSRRLPRVYHAAAGPVGLRTLTERRG
;
A
#
# COMPACT_ATOMS: atom_id res chain seq x y z
N MET A 1 34.27 8.07 -7.35
CA MET A 1 33.26 7.57 -6.39
C MET A 1 33.44 8.33 -5.09
N THR A 2 32.50 9.17 -4.73
CA THR A 2 32.50 9.83 -3.40
C THR A 2 32.25 8.74 -2.37
N PRO A 3 33.05 8.62 -1.29
CA PRO A 3 32.81 7.63 -0.26
C PRO A 3 31.45 7.91 0.38
N VAL A 4 30.53 6.97 0.26
CA VAL A 4 29.25 7.02 0.98
C VAL A 4 29.59 6.90 2.46
N THR A 5 29.40 7.98 3.23
CA THR A 5 29.57 7.95 4.67
C THR A 5 28.65 6.85 5.23
N PRO A 6 29.18 5.87 5.98
CA PRO A 6 28.34 4.81 6.54
C PRO A 6 27.21 5.42 7.38
N ARG A 7 25.98 5.02 7.09
CA ARG A 7 24.81 5.43 7.89
C ARG A 7 25.01 4.94 9.34
N PRO A 8 24.76 5.75 10.37
CA PRO A 8 24.87 5.28 11.76
C PRO A 8 23.93 4.10 12.01
N PRO A 9 24.31 3.14 12.89
CA PRO A 9 23.44 2.03 13.25
C PRO A 9 22.05 2.47 13.70
N ILE A 10 21.04 1.63 13.47
CA ILE A 10 19.64 1.99 13.75
C ILE A 10 19.43 2.35 15.23
N GLU A 11 20.11 1.71 16.17
CA GLU A 11 20.00 2.00 17.60
C GLU A 11 20.41 3.43 17.92
N ARG A 12 21.50 3.89 17.32
CA ARG A 12 21.95 5.27 17.51
C ARG A 12 20.97 6.26 16.90
N ARG A 13 20.49 5.97 15.69
CA ARG A 13 19.49 6.83 15.01
C ARG A 13 18.20 6.96 15.82
N LEU A 14 17.70 5.87 16.40
CA LEU A 14 16.52 5.88 17.26
C LEU A 14 16.79 6.64 18.58
N ALA A 15 17.94 6.39 19.22
CA ALA A 15 18.31 7.05 20.46
C ALA A 15 18.47 8.58 20.25
N ASP A 16 19.12 9.00 19.16
CA ASP A 16 19.30 10.42 18.80
C ASP A 16 17.92 11.10 18.54
N ALA A 17 16.93 10.35 18.09
CA ALA A 17 15.55 10.80 17.89
C ALA A 17 14.65 10.67 19.14
N GLY A 18 15.16 10.17 20.26
CA GLY A 18 14.37 9.94 21.49
C GLY A 18 13.36 8.81 21.36
N LEU A 19 13.52 7.92 20.38
CA LEU A 19 12.65 6.78 20.15
C LEU A 19 13.15 5.53 20.90
N PRO A 20 12.23 4.61 21.29
CA PRO A 20 12.62 3.38 21.95
C PRO A 20 13.45 2.46 21.02
N PRO A 21 14.27 1.54 21.57
CA PRO A 21 15.02 0.58 20.80
C PRO A 21 14.09 -0.41 20.08
N LEU A 22 14.57 -0.96 18.96
CA LEU A 22 13.86 -2.03 18.26
C LEU A 22 13.76 -3.30 19.14
N PRO A 23 12.59 -3.96 19.19
CA PRO A 23 12.44 -5.22 19.93
C PRO A 23 13.05 -6.43 19.21
N ARG A 24 13.49 -6.27 17.95
CA ARG A 24 14.10 -7.32 17.10
C ARG A 24 15.01 -6.70 16.04
N THR A 25 15.88 -7.50 15.45
CA THR A 25 16.88 -7.05 14.47
C THR A 25 16.45 -7.23 13.01
N ALA A 26 15.14 -7.28 12.75
CA ALA A 26 14.52 -7.15 11.42
C ALA A 26 13.40 -6.15 11.49
N TRP A 27 13.36 -5.18 10.57
CA TRP A 27 12.41 -4.06 10.59
C TRP A 27 12.14 -3.51 9.19
N LEU A 28 11.05 -2.77 9.05
CA LEU A 28 10.75 -1.96 7.89
C LEU A 28 11.16 -0.51 8.14
N GLU A 29 11.77 0.12 7.16
CA GLU A 29 11.98 1.57 7.10
C GLU A 29 10.95 2.16 6.13
N ILE A 30 10.22 3.19 6.57
CA ILE A 30 9.15 3.87 5.82
C ILE A 30 9.55 5.33 5.63
N ASP A 31 9.82 5.72 4.38
CA ASP A 31 10.24 7.08 3.99
C ASP A 31 9.01 7.98 3.78
N LEU A 32 8.69 8.83 4.77
CA LEU A 32 7.55 9.74 4.71
C LEU A 32 7.78 10.91 3.74
N ASP A 33 9.03 11.28 3.47
CA ASP A 33 9.34 12.32 2.48
C ASP A 33 9.15 11.79 1.06
N ALA A 34 9.50 10.51 0.82
CA ALA A 34 9.16 9.85 -0.43
C ALA A 34 7.65 9.79 -0.63
N LEU A 35 6.90 9.45 0.43
CA LEU A 35 5.44 9.40 0.42
C LEU A 35 4.82 10.75 0.04
N ALA A 36 5.27 11.84 0.69
CA ALA A 36 4.80 13.20 0.41
C ALA A 36 5.19 13.65 -1.02
N GLY A 37 6.42 13.34 -1.46
CA GLY A 37 6.88 13.64 -2.81
C GLY A 37 6.08 12.90 -3.89
N ASN A 38 5.76 11.62 -3.66
CA ASN A 38 4.92 10.83 -4.56
C ASN A 38 3.50 11.40 -4.65
N LEU A 39 2.90 11.80 -3.52
CA LEU A 39 1.60 12.47 -3.51
C LEU A 39 1.62 13.76 -4.34
N ALA A 40 2.65 14.59 -4.17
CA ALA A 40 2.80 15.83 -4.93
C ALA A 40 2.93 15.58 -6.45
N ALA A 41 3.69 14.56 -6.84
CA ALA A 41 3.83 14.16 -8.25
C ALA A 41 2.49 13.69 -8.85
N LEU A 42 1.74 12.87 -8.11
CA LEU A 42 0.42 12.38 -8.51
C LEU A 42 -0.60 13.52 -8.63
N ARG A 43 -0.56 14.49 -7.72
CA ARG A 43 -1.38 15.70 -7.79
C ARG A 43 -1.05 16.53 -9.04
N GLY A 44 0.23 16.63 -9.40
CA GLY A 44 0.67 17.30 -10.62
C GLY A 44 0.11 16.68 -11.90
N VAL A 45 -0.06 15.35 -11.93
CA VAL A 45 -0.66 14.63 -13.07
C VAL A 45 -2.18 14.70 -13.04
N ALA A 46 -2.81 14.60 -11.87
CA ALA A 46 -4.26 14.68 -11.73
C ALA A 46 -4.82 16.04 -12.19
N GLY A 47 -4.04 17.10 -12.04
CA GLY A 47 -4.42 18.45 -12.45
C GLY A 47 -4.80 19.36 -11.28
N THR A 48 -4.74 20.66 -11.54
CA THR A 48 -5.04 21.69 -10.53
C THR A 48 -6.49 21.59 -10.05
N GLY A 49 -6.69 21.52 -8.74
CA GLY A 49 -8.02 21.49 -8.13
C GLY A 49 -8.69 20.12 -8.13
N VAL A 50 -8.06 19.09 -8.71
CA VAL A 50 -8.57 17.71 -8.65
C VAL A 50 -8.22 17.08 -7.31
N PRO A 51 -9.20 16.69 -6.48
CA PRO A 51 -8.96 15.98 -5.22
C PRO A 51 -8.22 14.68 -5.41
N VAL A 52 -7.19 14.47 -4.59
CA VAL A 52 -6.41 13.24 -4.54
C VAL A 52 -6.72 12.52 -3.23
N ARG A 53 -7.33 11.34 -3.32
CA ARG A 53 -7.74 10.49 -2.20
C ARG A 53 -6.89 9.21 -2.16
N PRO A 54 -5.71 9.19 -1.52
CA PRO A 54 -4.86 7.99 -1.42
C PRO A 54 -5.62 6.78 -0.87
N VAL A 55 -5.32 5.60 -1.45
CA VAL A 55 -5.87 4.33 -0.94
C VAL A 55 -4.92 3.78 0.12
N VAL A 56 -5.40 3.71 1.37
CA VAL A 56 -4.61 3.29 2.55
C VAL A 56 -5.14 2.02 3.22
N LYS A 57 -5.93 1.22 2.50
CA LYS A 57 -6.41 -0.09 2.93
C LYS A 57 -5.25 -1.08 3.17
N ALA A 58 -5.53 -2.21 3.81
CA ALA A 58 -4.55 -3.25 4.12
C ALA A 58 -3.32 -2.70 4.85
N ASP A 59 -3.56 -1.95 5.93
CA ASP A 59 -2.52 -1.30 6.74
C ASP A 59 -1.64 -0.34 5.89
N ALA A 60 -2.27 0.48 5.01
CA ALA A 60 -1.60 1.31 4.01
C ALA A 60 -0.64 0.49 3.14
N TYR A 61 -1.15 -0.60 2.54
CA TYR A 61 -0.34 -1.55 1.76
C TYR A 61 0.87 -2.07 2.57
N GLY A 62 0.66 -2.36 3.85
CA GLY A 62 1.69 -2.87 4.75
C GLY A 62 2.63 -1.81 5.34
N HIS A 63 2.46 -0.52 5.02
CA HIS A 63 3.33 0.56 5.49
C HIS A 63 2.96 1.09 6.89
N GLY A 64 1.75 0.76 7.39
CA GLY A 64 1.21 1.29 8.66
C GLY A 64 0.18 2.40 8.44
N ALA A 65 -1.12 2.07 8.55
CA ALA A 65 -2.21 2.92 8.10
C ALA A 65 -2.24 4.30 8.76
N VAL A 66 -2.20 4.37 10.08
CA VAL A 66 -2.34 5.65 10.82
C VAL A 66 -1.17 6.60 10.56
N PRO A 67 0.11 6.21 10.75
CA PRO A 67 1.23 7.12 10.48
C PRO A 67 1.31 7.57 9.02
N VAL A 68 1.01 6.67 8.07
CA VAL A 68 0.97 6.99 6.64
C VAL A 68 -0.15 7.96 6.32
N ALA A 69 -1.37 7.73 6.82
CA ALA A 69 -2.49 8.62 6.56
C ALA A 69 -2.28 10.02 7.16
N LEU A 70 -1.74 10.11 8.38
CA LEU A 70 -1.39 11.40 9.02
C LEU A 70 -0.32 12.16 8.21
N ALA A 71 0.70 11.47 7.72
CA ALA A 71 1.73 12.07 6.88
C ALA A 71 1.15 12.56 5.54
N LEU A 72 0.29 11.77 4.89
CA LEU A 72 -0.39 12.15 3.66
C LEU A 72 -1.37 13.31 3.87
N GLU A 73 -2.11 13.32 4.99
CA GLU A 73 -3.01 14.42 5.35
C GLU A 73 -2.22 15.73 5.54
N ALA A 74 -1.09 15.67 6.26
CA ALA A 74 -0.19 16.80 6.42
C ALA A 74 0.43 17.26 5.08
N ALA A 75 0.64 16.34 4.14
CA ALA A 75 1.10 16.64 2.78
C ALA A 75 -0.02 17.10 1.83
N GLY A 76 -1.25 17.24 2.33
CA GLY A 76 -2.39 17.80 1.60
C GLY A 76 -3.24 16.76 0.85
N ALA A 77 -3.32 15.51 1.28
CA ALA A 77 -4.31 14.58 0.76
C ALA A 77 -5.74 15.08 1.05
N ASP A 78 -6.64 14.97 0.07
CA ASP A 78 -8.01 15.51 0.17
C ASP A 78 -8.99 14.52 0.82
N GLY A 79 -8.55 13.31 1.10
CA GLY A 79 -9.32 12.23 1.72
C GLY A 79 -8.58 10.91 1.59
N PHE A 80 -9.21 9.84 2.03
CA PHE A 80 -8.63 8.49 1.98
C PHE A 80 -9.66 7.47 1.52
N CYS A 81 -9.19 6.38 0.94
CA CYS A 81 -10.00 5.21 0.64
C CYS A 81 -9.47 4.00 1.40
N VAL A 82 -10.37 3.27 2.03
CA VAL A 82 -10.10 2.00 2.72
C VAL A 82 -11.03 0.89 2.20
N ALA A 83 -10.79 -0.36 2.57
CA ALA A 83 -11.63 -1.46 2.12
C ALA A 83 -12.76 -1.78 3.11
N ALA A 84 -12.54 -1.61 4.41
CA ALA A 84 -13.43 -2.10 5.45
C ALA A 84 -13.71 -1.05 6.54
N PHE A 85 -14.80 -1.27 7.28
CA PHE A 85 -15.24 -0.34 8.33
C PHE A 85 -14.21 -0.19 9.46
N ASP A 86 -13.62 -1.29 9.91
CA ASP A 86 -12.62 -1.30 10.97
C ASP A 86 -11.33 -0.56 10.58
N GLU A 87 -10.93 -0.60 9.30
CA GLU A 87 -9.82 0.23 8.80
C GLU A 87 -10.15 1.72 8.89
N ALA A 88 -11.38 2.12 8.55
CA ALA A 88 -11.83 3.51 8.67
C ALA A 88 -11.85 3.96 10.14
N ILE A 89 -12.27 3.09 11.06
CA ILE A 89 -12.26 3.36 12.49
C ILE A 89 -10.83 3.49 13.03
N GLU A 90 -9.90 2.59 12.62
CA GLU A 90 -8.49 2.69 13.00
C GLU A 90 -7.90 4.07 12.60
N LEU A 91 -8.23 4.57 11.41
CA LEU A 91 -7.81 5.91 10.97
C LEU A 91 -8.41 7.02 11.81
N ARG A 92 -9.73 6.99 12.06
CA ARG A 92 -10.42 8.00 12.89
C ARG A 92 -9.90 8.04 14.32
N GLU A 93 -9.73 6.88 14.96
CA GLU A 93 -9.14 6.76 16.29
C GLU A 93 -7.66 7.19 16.32
N GLY A 94 -6.94 6.99 15.21
CA GLY A 94 -5.59 7.47 15.00
C GLY A 94 -5.46 8.98 14.75
N GLY A 95 -6.59 9.72 14.71
CA GLY A 95 -6.60 11.18 14.60
C GLY A 95 -6.73 11.73 13.17
N VAL A 96 -6.90 10.88 12.16
CA VAL A 96 -7.16 11.31 10.77
C VAL A 96 -8.51 12.02 10.69
N ARG A 97 -8.55 13.22 10.13
CA ARG A 97 -9.73 14.08 10.02
C ARG A 97 -10.29 14.20 8.61
N ALA A 98 -9.43 14.03 7.60
CA ALA A 98 -9.81 14.10 6.19
C ALA A 98 -10.96 13.11 5.85
N PRO A 99 -11.78 13.36 4.83
CA PRO A 99 -12.84 12.45 4.38
C PRO A 99 -12.33 11.02 4.17
N ILE A 100 -13.12 10.02 4.54
CA ILE A 100 -12.80 8.60 4.33
C ILE A 100 -13.95 7.96 3.55
N LEU A 101 -13.61 7.23 2.49
CA LEU A 101 -14.52 6.38 1.73
C LEU A 101 -14.17 4.91 1.98
N ILE A 102 -15.17 4.11 2.36
CA ILE A 102 -15.06 2.65 2.41
C ILE A 102 -15.51 2.09 1.06
N LEU A 103 -14.60 1.38 0.38
CA LEU A 103 -14.79 0.90 -1.00
C LEU A 103 -15.65 -0.38 -1.13
N TYR A 104 -15.93 -1.06 -0.03
CA TYR A 104 -16.79 -2.24 -0.01
C TYR A 104 -18.03 -1.99 0.86
N PRO A 105 -19.12 -2.73 0.65
CA PRO A 105 -20.32 -2.60 1.47
C PRO A 105 -20.05 -2.74 2.97
N VAL A 106 -20.63 -1.88 3.77
CA VAL A 106 -20.52 -1.88 5.23
C VAL A 106 -21.68 -2.67 5.82
N PRO A 107 -21.44 -3.58 6.79
CA PRO A 107 -22.53 -4.24 7.47
C PRO A 107 -23.49 -3.24 8.12
N VAL A 108 -24.80 -3.47 7.97
CA VAL A 108 -25.86 -2.52 8.38
C VAL A 108 -25.79 -2.07 9.83
N ALA A 109 -25.24 -2.90 10.71
CA ALA A 109 -25.02 -2.56 12.12
C ALA A 109 -24.12 -1.35 12.34
N PHE A 110 -23.26 -1.02 11.38
CA PHE A 110 -22.29 0.09 11.46
C PHE A 110 -22.68 1.34 10.67
N VAL A 111 -23.82 1.32 9.98
CA VAL A 111 -24.31 2.47 9.18
C VAL A 111 -24.42 3.73 10.03
N GLY A 112 -25.01 3.63 11.21
CA GLY A 112 -25.16 4.76 12.14
C GLY A 112 -23.82 5.30 12.64
N GLU A 113 -22.86 4.43 12.94
CA GLU A 113 -21.53 4.84 13.38
C GLU A 113 -20.74 5.48 12.24
N ALA A 114 -20.83 4.96 11.01
CA ALA A 114 -20.21 5.54 9.83
C ALA A 114 -20.69 6.98 9.61
N ALA A 115 -22.02 7.20 9.64
CA ALA A 115 -22.62 8.53 9.54
C ALA A 115 -22.14 9.46 10.67
N GLY A 116 -22.19 8.99 11.93
CA GLY A 116 -21.74 9.77 13.08
C GLY A 116 -20.28 10.20 13.05
N ARG A 117 -19.42 9.44 12.35
CA ARG A 117 -17.98 9.71 12.19
C ARG A 117 -17.63 10.38 10.85
N GLY A 118 -18.61 10.74 10.01
CA GLY A 118 -18.41 11.35 8.71
C GLY A 118 -17.61 10.44 7.77
N ILE A 119 -17.92 9.14 7.74
CA ILE A 119 -17.31 8.14 6.87
C ILE A 119 -18.31 7.83 5.75
N ALA A 120 -17.88 7.99 4.49
CA ALA A 120 -18.66 7.65 3.32
C ALA A 120 -18.60 6.13 3.05
N VAL A 121 -19.69 5.57 2.53
CA VAL A 121 -19.81 4.15 2.22
C VAL A 121 -20.13 3.94 0.75
N ALA A 122 -19.61 2.85 0.18
CA ALA A 122 -19.96 2.44 -1.18
C ALA A 122 -21.24 1.56 -1.16
N ALA A 123 -22.06 1.71 -2.21
CA ALA A 123 -23.16 0.81 -2.54
C ALA A 123 -23.03 0.37 -4.00
N GLY A 124 -23.18 -0.93 -4.27
CA GLY A 124 -22.97 -1.51 -5.59
C GLY A 124 -24.05 -2.55 -6.00
N ASP A 125 -25.11 -2.71 -5.21
CA ASP A 125 -26.25 -3.58 -5.53
C ASP A 125 -27.52 -3.12 -4.81
N ASP A 126 -28.67 -3.56 -5.33
CA ASP A 126 -30.01 -3.17 -4.83
C ASP A 126 -30.27 -3.66 -3.40
N HIS A 127 -29.80 -4.87 -3.07
CA HIS A 127 -30.05 -5.45 -1.75
C HIS A 127 -29.31 -4.69 -0.66
N GLY A 128 -28.00 -4.49 -0.85
CA GLY A 128 -27.16 -3.74 0.09
C GLY A 128 -27.61 -2.27 0.23
N LEU A 129 -28.01 -1.64 -0.88
CA LEU A 129 -28.56 -0.29 -0.85
C LEU A 129 -29.88 -0.23 -0.07
N ALA A 130 -30.82 -1.15 -0.30
CA ALA A 130 -32.09 -1.19 0.43
C ALA A 130 -31.89 -1.41 1.93
N GLU A 131 -30.92 -2.22 2.32
CA GLU A 131 -30.54 -2.41 3.72
C GLU A 131 -29.93 -1.15 4.35
N THR A 132 -29.04 -0.49 3.61
CA THR A 132 -28.43 0.78 4.03
C THR A 132 -29.49 1.87 4.22
N ILE A 133 -30.45 2.00 3.28
CA ILE A 133 -31.59 2.94 3.40
C ILE A 133 -32.42 2.65 4.66
N ARG A 134 -32.74 1.38 4.92
CA ARG A 134 -33.48 1.00 6.14
C ARG A 134 -32.72 1.37 7.42
N ALA A 135 -31.44 1.07 7.48
CA ALA A 135 -30.60 1.41 8.64
C ALA A 135 -30.44 2.91 8.84
N ALA A 136 -30.39 3.68 7.74
CA ALA A 136 -30.25 5.14 7.78
C ALA A 136 -31.57 5.87 8.08
N SER A 137 -32.73 5.22 8.10
CA SER A 137 -34.05 5.85 8.27
C SER A 137 -34.20 6.64 9.57
N GLY A 138 -33.44 6.32 10.60
CA GLY A 138 -33.41 7.01 11.90
C GLY A 138 -32.28 8.03 12.07
N LEU A 139 -31.45 8.26 11.06
CA LEU A 139 -30.35 9.21 11.15
C LEU A 139 -30.86 10.65 11.14
N ASP A 140 -30.10 11.53 11.78
CA ASP A 140 -30.33 12.97 11.72
C ASP A 140 -30.08 13.47 10.28
N PRO A 141 -31.08 14.06 9.62
CA PRO A 141 -30.91 14.60 8.28
C PRO A 141 -29.85 15.72 8.16
N ALA A 142 -29.48 16.35 9.27
CA ALA A 142 -28.40 17.33 9.31
C ALA A 142 -27.00 16.66 9.30
N ARG A 143 -26.95 15.34 9.49
CA ARG A 143 -25.72 14.52 9.47
C ARG A 143 -25.97 13.23 8.67
N PRO A 144 -26.27 13.34 7.37
CA PRO A 144 -26.60 12.18 6.55
C PRO A 144 -25.40 11.26 6.38
N LEU A 145 -25.68 9.99 6.11
CA LEU A 145 -24.65 9.08 5.60
C LEU A 145 -24.33 9.43 4.14
N HIS A 146 -23.08 9.68 3.86
CA HIS A 146 -22.61 9.89 2.49
C HIS A 146 -22.50 8.53 1.79
N VAL A 147 -23.21 8.37 0.67
CA VAL A 147 -23.22 7.16 -0.15
C VAL A 147 -22.59 7.46 -1.50
N GLU A 148 -21.63 6.65 -1.91
CA GLU A 148 -21.06 6.68 -3.25
C GLU A 148 -21.46 5.40 -4.00
N LEU A 149 -22.03 5.53 -5.20
CA LEU A 149 -22.45 4.39 -6.01
C LEU A 149 -21.29 3.86 -6.85
N GLU A 150 -21.00 2.56 -6.71
CA GLU A 150 -20.09 1.83 -7.61
C GLU A 150 -20.85 1.42 -8.86
N ILE A 151 -20.27 1.66 -10.04
CA ILE A 151 -20.84 1.31 -11.33
C ILE A 151 -20.03 0.19 -11.96
N GLU A 152 -20.68 -0.91 -12.33
CA GLU A 152 -20.05 -1.99 -13.07
C GLU A 152 -19.91 -1.60 -14.53
N THR A 153 -18.67 -1.42 -14.96
CA THR A 153 -18.35 -1.00 -16.33
C THR A 153 -17.56 -2.05 -17.11
N GLY A 154 -17.28 -3.22 -16.48
CA GLY A 154 -16.57 -4.32 -17.13
C GLY A 154 -15.49 -4.99 -16.27
N LEU A 155 -15.33 -4.61 -15.00
CA LEU A 155 -14.40 -5.30 -14.09
C LEU A 155 -14.95 -6.65 -13.62
N GLY A 156 -16.28 -6.82 -13.52
CA GLY A 156 -16.92 -8.05 -13.08
C GLY A 156 -16.77 -8.34 -11.59
N ARG A 157 -16.55 -7.29 -10.77
CA ARG A 157 -16.33 -7.43 -9.33
C ARG A 157 -17.52 -7.02 -8.49
N GLY A 158 -18.18 -5.94 -8.87
CA GLY A 158 -19.32 -5.34 -8.16
C GLY A 158 -19.72 -4.03 -8.83
N GLY A 159 -20.81 -3.44 -8.36
CA GLY A 159 -21.35 -2.20 -8.89
C GLY A 159 -22.71 -2.39 -9.56
N PHE A 160 -23.49 -1.32 -9.61
CA PHE A 160 -24.77 -1.28 -10.33
C PHE A 160 -24.52 -1.36 -11.82
N ALA A 161 -25.33 -2.12 -12.54
CA ALA A 161 -25.37 -2.06 -13.99
C ALA A 161 -25.77 -0.64 -14.45
N VAL A 162 -25.28 -0.21 -15.62
CA VAL A 162 -25.57 1.12 -16.19
C VAL A 162 -27.08 1.41 -16.24
N ALA A 163 -27.89 0.39 -16.56
CA ALA A 163 -29.34 0.53 -16.63
C ALA A 163 -30.02 0.72 -15.25
N GLU A 164 -29.38 0.34 -14.16
CA GLU A 164 -29.94 0.35 -12.80
C GLU A 164 -29.52 1.58 -12.00
N VAL A 165 -28.38 2.20 -12.35
CA VAL A 165 -27.75 3.25 -11.54
C VAL A 165 -28.64 4.49 -11.31
N ALA A 166 -29.46 4.86 -12.30
CA ALA A 166 -30.39 6.00 -12.14
C ALA A 166 -31.51 5.72 -11.14
N ALA A 167 -31.95 4.46 -11.03
CA ALA A 167 -32.93 4.05 -10.03
C ALA A 167 -32.30 4.08 -8.63
N ALA A 168 -31.09 3.50 -8.50
CA ALA A 168 -30.33 3.54 -7.24
C ALA A 168 -30.06 4.99 -6.77
N ALA A 169 -29.64 5.87 -7.67
CA ALA A 169 -29.41 7.28 -7.36
C ALA A 169 -30.69 8.00 -6.88
N ARG A 170 -31.86 7.71 -7.49
CA ARG A 170 -33.16 8.23 -7.03
C ARG A 170 -33.49 7.76 -5.62
N LEU A 171 -33.26 6.49 -5.31
CA LEU A 171 -33.52 5.92 -3.99
C LEU A 171 -32.67 6.63 -2.93
N VAL A 172 -31.37 6.86 -3.19
CA VAL A 172 -30.48 7.60 -2.28
C VAL A 172 -30.99 9.04 -2.12
N ALA A 173 -31.25 9.77 -3.22
CA ALA A 173 -31.68 11.17 -3.18
C ALA A 173 -33.04 11.36 -2.49
N ALA A 174 -33.94 10.38 -2.53
CA ALA A 174 -35.22 10.40 -1.86
C ALA A 174 -35.14 10.04 -0.35
N SER A 175 -34.03 9.52 0.11
CA SER A 175 -33.88 9.00 1.46
C SER A 175 -33.35 10.07 2.42
N ARG A 176 -34.12 10.49 3.42
CA ARG A 176 -33.83 11.63 4.32
C ARG A 176 -32.52 11.53 5.11
N GLY A 177 -32.03 10.33 5.37
CA GLY A 177 -30.79 10.09 6.13
C GLY A 177 -29.57 9.83 5.24
N LEU A 178 -29.68 9.98 3.92
CA LEU A 178 -28.63 9.72 2.96
C LEU A 178 -28.31 10.95 2.13
N GLU A 179 -27.08 11.02 1.63
CA GLU A 179 -26.62 11.97 0.63
C GLU A 179 -25.88 11.21 -0.46
N LEU A 180 -26.25 11.43 -1.74
CA LEU A 180 -25.51 10.91 -2.88
C LEU A 180 -24.22 11.72 -3.06
N ALA A 181 -23.11 11.22 -2.52
CA ALA A 181 -21.84 11.92 -2.44
C ALA A 181 -20.93 11.67 -3.64
N GLY A 182 -21.01 10.48 -4.26
CA GLY A 182 -20.12 10.13 -5.35
C GLY A 182 -20.63 9.05 -6.30
N LEU A 183 -20.01 9.01 -7.47
CA LEU A 183 -20.11 7.93 -8.46
C LEU A 183 -18.72 7.46 -8.81
N TRP A 184 -18.50 6.17 -8.86
CA TRP A 184 -17.20 5.64 -9.21
C TRP A 184 -17.26 4.29 -9.90
N THR A 185 -16.20 3.99 -10.63
CA THR A 185 -15.90 2.67 -11.17
C THR A 185 -14.43 2.32 -10.98
N HIS A 186 -14.02 1.13 -11.41
CA HIS A 186 -12.62 0.72 -11.39
C HIS A 186 -12.26 0.04 -12.71
N PHE A 187 -11.16 0.47 -13.33
CA PHE A 187 -10.72 -0.09 -14.59
C PHE A 187 -10.10 -1.48 -14.41
N GLN A 188 -10.37 -2.34 -15.38
CA GLN A 188 -9.90 -3.73 -15.41
C GLN A 188 -8.46 -3.84 -15.92
N ALA A 189 -8.15 -3.15 -17.02
CA ALA A 189 -6.88 -3.26 -17.73
C ALA A 189 -6.51 -1.88 -18.34
N VAL A 190 -5.77 -1.07 -17.59
CA VAL A 190 -5.37 0.28 -18.03
C VAL A 190 -4.28 0.26 -19.09
N ASP A 191 -3.60 -0.86 -19.28
CA ASP A 191 -2.64 -1.16 -20.34
C ASP A 191 -3.30 -1.56 -21.66
N ASP A 192 -4.62 -1.83 -21.66
CA ASP A 192 -5.42 -2.05 -22.87
C ASP A 192 -6.35 -0.86 -23.13
N PRO A 193 -6.00 0.00 -24.13
CA PRO A 193 -6.81 1.17 -24.46
C PRO A 193 -8.23 0.85 -24.91
N SER A 194 -8.47 -0.34 -25.52
CA SER A 194 -9.80 -0.72 -26.00
C SER A 194 -10.74 -1.08 -24.85
N ILE A 195 -10.24 -1.83 -23.86
CA ILE A 195 -10.98 -2.16 -22.64
C ILE A 195 -11.26 -0.88 -21.85
N THR A 196 -10.25 -0.04 -21.67
CA THR A 196 -10.40 1.23 -20.95
C THR A 196 -11.43 2.16 -21.63
N ALA A 197 -11.38 2.30 -22.95
CA ALA A 197 -12.35 3.12 -23.68
C ALA A 197 -13.78 2.59 -23.57
N ALA A 198 -13.98 1.27 -23.61
CA ALA A 198 -15.31 0.68 -23.41
C ALA A 198 -15.84 0.93 -21.98
N GLN A 199 -14.97 0.85 -20.96
CA GLN A 199 -15.36 1.15 -19.57
C GLN A 199 -15.68 2.63 -19.35
N VAL A 200 -14.92 3.54 -19.98
CA VAL A 200 -15.21 4.99 -19.97
C VAL A 200 -16.57 5.26 -20.60
N ALA A 201 -16.85 4.70 -21.79
CA ALA A 201 -18.15 4.88 -22.45
C ALA A 201 -19.32 4.36 -21.61
N ALA A 202 -19.15 3.22 -20.92
CA ALA A 202 -20.16 2.69 -20.00
C ALA A 202 -20.36 3.61 -18.78
N TYR A 203 -19.28 4.17 -18.24
CA TYR A 203 -19.35 5.11 -17.12
C TYR A 203 -20.04 6.42 -17.51
N ASP A 204 -19.71 6.99 -18.67
CA ASP A 204 -20.35 8.20 -19.19
C ASP A 204 -21.85 7.97 -19.45
N ALA A 205 -22.24 6.80 -19.99
CA ALA A 205 -23.63 6.46 -20.16
C ALA A 205 -24.40 6.38 -18.81
N ALA A 206 -23.75 5.92 -17.75
CA ALA A 206 -24.34 5.93 -16.41
C ALA A 206 -24.53 7.37 -15.86
N ILE A 207 -23.55 8.24 -16.08
CA ILE A 207 -23.64 9.68 -15.74
C ILE A 207 -24.82 10.32 -16.48
N ASP A 208 -24.94 10.08 -17.80
CA ASP A 208 -26.03 10.61 -18.62
C ASP A 208 -27.39 10.09 -18.12
N ALA A 209 -27.50 8.83 -17.75
CA ALA A 209 -28.73 8.26 -17.21
C ALA A 209 -29.18 8.94 -15.91
N ILE A 210 -28.25 9.29 -15.02
CA ILE A 210 -28.51 10.03 -13.79
C ILE A 210 -28.95 11.47 -14.09
N ALA A 211 -28.24 12.15 -15.01
CA ALA A 211 -28.58 13.50 -15.41
C ALA A 211 -29.96 13.58 -16.07
N LEU A 212 -30.30 12.65 -16.98
CA LEU A 212 -31.65 12.54 -17.62
C LEU A 212 -32.74 12.23 -16.59
N ALA A 213 -32.37 11.57 -15.46
CA ALA A 213 -33.30 11.34 -14.37
C ALA A 213 -33.59 12.61 -13.53
N GLY A 214 -32.95 13.74 -13.84
CA GLY A 214 -33.11 15.01 -13.12
C GLY A 214 -32.42 15.04 -11.76
N ILE A 215 -31.44 14.11 -11.52
CA ILE A 215 -30.67 14.05 -10.28
C ILE A 215 -29.40 14.87 -10.45
N GLY A 216 -29.06 15.69 -9.44
CA GLY A 216 -27.80 16.42 -9.41
C GLY A 216 -26.61 15.46 -9.45
N LEU A 217 -25.62 15.71 -10.31
CA LEU A 217 -24.45 14.86 -10.41
C LEU A 217 -23.56 15.05 -9.19
N PRO A 218 -23.23 13.96 -8.47
CA PRO A 218 -22.26 13.99 -7.37
C PRO A 218 -20.82 13.95 -7.90
N VAL A 219 -19.84 13.89 -6.99
CA VAL A 219 -18.41 13.77 -7.34
C VAL A 219 -18.16 12.48 -8.12
N ARG A 220 -17.46 12.59 -9.25
CA ARG A 220 -17.17 11.48 -10.17
C ARG A 220 -15.68 11.12 -10.08
N HIS A 221 -15.35 9.84 -9.90
CA HIS A 221 -13.95 9.44 -9.84
C HIS A 221 -13.75 7.99 -10.32
N VAL A 222 -12.79 7.79 -11.22
CA VAL A 222 -12.50 6.49 -11.84
C VAL A 222 -11.02 6.12 -11.65
N ALA A 223 -10.12 7.10 -11.77
CA ALA A 223 -8.68 6.87 -11.88
C ALA A 223 -8.06 6.39 -10.58
N ALA A 224 -7.49 5.18 -10.62
CA ALA A 224 -6.50 4.67 -9.68
C ALA A 224 -5.08 4.93 -10.20
N SER A 225 -4.05 4.32 -9.59
CA SER A 225 -2.65 4.53 -9.96
C SER A 225 -2.37 4.31 -11.44
N GLY A 226 -2.87 3.21 -12.00
CA GLY A 226 -2.60 2.86 -13.40
C GLY A 226 -3.15 3.89 -14.38
N ALA A 227 -4.40 4.33 -14.20
CA ALA A 227 -5.01 5.33 -15.07
C ALA A 227 -4.27 6.67 -15.05
N LEU A 228 -3.75 7.08 -13.89
CA LEU A 228 -2.91 8.29 -13.78
C LEU A 228 -1.55 8.15 -14.47
N MET A 229 -1.09 6.92 -14.67
CA MET A 229 0.18 6.62 -15.33
C MET A 229 0.04 6.49 -16.85
N THR A 230 -1.16 6.24 -17.35
CA THR A 230 -1.44 6.07 -18.78
C THR A 230 -2.09 7.30 -19.39
N ASP A 231 -3.14 7.83 -18.75
CA ASP A 231 -3.88 9.00 -19.20
C ASP A 231 -4.45 9.79 -18.02
N GLY A 232 -3.84 10.93 -17.70
CA GLY A 232 -4.31 11.84 -16.64
C GLY A 232 -5.67 12.49 -16.92
N MET A 233 -6.15 12.48 -18.18
CA MET A 233 -7.46 13.05 -18.55
C MET A 233 -8.63 12.26 -17.96
N LEU A 234 -8.41 11.03 -17.47
CA LEU A 234 -9.42 10.19 -16.81
C LEU A 234 -9.66 10.57 -15.34
N ALA A 235 -9.19 11.72 -14.89
CA ALA A 235 -9.35 12.14 -13.48
C ALA A 235 -10.80 12.43 -13.09
N TYR A 236 -11.64 12.88 -13.99
CA TYR A 236 -12.98 13.44 -13.71
C TYR A 236 -12.90 14.47 -12.57
N ASP A 237 -13.70 14.29 -11.49
CA ASP A 237 -13.73 15.21 -10.36
C ASP A 237 -12.82 14.78 -9.20
N GLY A 238 -12.07 13.67 -9.33
CA GLY A 238 -11.18 13.18 -8.30
C GLY A 238 -10.46 11.89 -8.68
N VAL A 239 -9.38 11.58 -7.93
CA VAL A 239 -8.55 10.38 -8.19
C VAL A 239 -8.27 9.62 -6.90
N ARG A 240 -8.06 8.28 -7.02
CA ARG A 240 -7.83 7.35 -5.92
C ARG A 240 -6.52 6.56 -6.12
N PRO A 241 -5.35 7.19 -6.11
CA PRO A 241 -4.09 6.47 -6.27
C PRO A 241 -3.83 5.53 -5.08
N GLY A 242 -3.45 4.29 -5.37
CA GLY A 242 -2.98 3.32 -4.39
C GLY A 242 -1.48 3.12 -4.52
N LEU A 243 -1.05 2.12 -5.29
CA LEU A 243 0.34 1.69 -5.40
C LEU A 243 1.33 2.82 -5.68
N ALA A 244 0.96 3.77 -6.54
CA ALA A 244 1.80 4.90 -6.91
C ALA A 244 2.15 5.84 -5.75
N VAL A 245 1.27 5.96 -4.75
CA VAL A 245 1.55 6.74 -3.53
C VAL A 245 2.74 6.15 -2.78
N TYR A 246 2.87 4.82 -2.83
CA TYR A 246 3.99 4.08 -2.21
C TYR A 246 5.23 3.99 -3.11
N GLY A 247 5.24 4.73 -4.23
CA GLY A 247 6.37 4.83 -5.16
C GLY A 247 6.59 3.60 -6.02
N LEU A 248 5.54 2.81 -6.24
CA LEU A 248 5.58 1.62 -7.06
C LEU A 248 4.75 1.82 -8.34
N VAL A 249 5.25 1.27 -9.43
CA VAL A 249 4.54 1.23 -10.72
C VAL A 249 3.78 -0.09 -10.80
N PRO A 250 2.51 -0.09 -11.26
CA PRO A 250 1.80 -1.32 -11.59
C PRO A 250 2.63 -2.22 -12.50
N ASP A 251 2.68 -3.53 -12.21
CA ASP A 251 3.59 -4.45 -12.93
C ASP A 251 3.23 -4.53 -14.42
N GLU A 252 1.96 -4.38 -14.80
CA GLU A 252 1.47 -4.30 -16.18
C GLU A 252 2.00 -3.07 -16.94
N LEU A 253 2.39 -2.02 -16.21
CA LEU A 253 2.94 -0.78 -16.75
C LEU A 253 4.47 -0.67 -16.62
N ALA A 254 5.16 -1.72 -16.18
CA ALA A 254 6.61 -1.69 -15.93
C ALA A 254 7.43 -1.27 -17.16
N SER A 255 6.94 -1.57 -18.39
CA SER A 255 7.57 -1.17 -19.65
C SER A 255 6.93 0.07 -20.31
N ALA A 256 5.92 0.67 -19.68
CA ALA A 256 5.23 1.82 -20.25
C ALA A 256 6.04 3.11 -20.07
N ARG A 257 5.86 4.05 -21.00
CA ARG A 257 6.40 5.40 -20.83
C ARG A 257 5.50 6.20 -19.88
N LEU A 258 5.94 6.35 -18.66
CA LEU A 258 5.23 7.14 -17.66
C LEU A 258 5.24 8.64 -17.98
N PRO A 259 4.23 9.40 -17.52
CA PRO A 259 4.29 10.87 -17.51
C PRO A 259 5.57 11.37 -16.83
N ALA A 260 6.19 12.41 -17.38
CA ALA A 260 7.47 12.92 -16.87
C ALA A 260 7.43 13.27 -15.37
N ALA A 261 6.30 13.77 -14.88
CA ALA A 261 6.11 14.08 -13.45
C ALA A 261 6.18 12.83 -12.55
N LEU A 262 5.91 11.63 -13.07
CA LEU A 262 5.93 10.38 -12.32
C LEU A 262 7.26 9.61 -12.44
N SER A 263 8.20 10.11 -13.26
CA SER A 263 9.53 9.49 -13.38
C SER A 263 10.37 9.57 -12.09
N GLY A 264 9.99 10.45 -11.17
CA GLY A 264 10.64 10.66 -9.88
C GLY A 264 9.97 9.95 -8.70
N LEU A 265 9.01 9.05 -8.93
CA LEU A 265 8.42 8.27 -7.85
C LEU A 265 9.49 7.46 -7.11
N ARG A 266 9.45 7.50 -5.78
CA ARG A 266 10.42 6.80 -4.92
C ARG A 266 9.72 5.74 -4.08
N PRO A 267 10.19 4.47 -4.08
CA PRO A 267 9.70 3.46 -3.16
C PRO A 267 9.77 3.93 -1.72
N VAL A 268 8.68 3.73 -0.99
CA VAL A 268 8.52 4.21 0.40
C VAL A 268 9.04 3.18 1.41
N MET A 269 8.96 1.88 1.10
CA MET A 269 9.30 0.79 2.01
C MET A 269 10.67 0.20 1.71
N SER A 270 11.46 -0.03 2.77
CA SER A 270 12.62 -0.93 2.74
C SER A 270 12.51 -1.97 3.85
N LEU A 271 12.97 -3.20 3.59
CA LEU A 271 13.09 -4.28 4.56
C LEU A 271 14.56 -4.49 4.90
N VAL A 272 14.91 -4.29 6.16
CA VAL A 272 16.28 -4.38 6.68
C VAL A 272 16.34 -5.41 7.79
N ALA A 273 17.46 -6.15 7.85
CA ALA A 273 17.72 -7.07 8.93
C ALA A 273 19.20 -7.09 9.30
N ARG A 274 19.51 -7.41 10.56
CA ARG A 274 20.87 -7.77 10.99
C ARG A 274 20.90 -9.22 11.47
N PRO A 275 21.99 -9.94 11.20
CA PRO A 275 22.10 -11.33 11.59
C PRO A 275 22.02 -11.49 13.11
N VAL A 276 21.37 -12.53 13.55
CA VAL A 276 21.44 -13.00 14.95
C VAL A 276 22.63 -13.96 15.17
N ARG A 277 23.19 -14.46 14.07
CA ARG A 277 24.32 -15.36 14.07
C ARG A 277 25.05 -15.30 12.73
N VAL A 278 26.37 -15.32 12.78
CA VAL A 278 27.26 -15.58 11.63
C VAL A 278 28.21 -16.69 12.00
N VAL A 279 28.36 -17.72 11.17
CA VAL A 279 29.15 -18.91 11.47
C VAL A 279 29.84 -19.46 10.24
N GLU A 280 31.03 -19.99 10.40
CA GLU A 280 31.69 -20.77 9.37
C GLU A 280 31.24 -22.23 9.45
N LEU A 281 30.83 -22.78 8.29
CA LEU A 281 30.37 -24.15 8.16
C LEU A 281 31.26 -24.91 7.18
N PRO A 282 31.60 -26.18 7.46
CA PRO A 282 32.41 -26.98 6.55
C PRO A 282 31.66 -27.32 5.26
N THR A 283 32.43 -27.76 4.26
CA THR A 283 31.88 -28.29 2.99
C THR A 283 30.87 -29.41 3.25
N GLY A 284 29.80 -29.45 2.46
CA GLY A 284 28.76 -30.48 2.54
C GLY A 284 27.69 -30.23 3.59
N THR A 285 27.80 -29.13 4.39
CA THR A 285 26.80 -28.81 5.42
C THR A 285 25.46 -28.39 4.77
N GLY A 286 24.39 -29.06 5.18
CA GLY A 286 23.03 -28.68 4.76
C GLY A 286 22.53 -27.44 5.47
N ILE A 287 21.87 -26.54 4.74
CA ILE A 287 21.33 -25.30 5.27
C ILE A 287 19.81 -25.38 5.39
N SER A 288 19.27 -25.07 6.59
CA SER A 288 17.83 -25.04 6.89
C SER A 288 17.14 -26.40 6.80
N TYR A 289 15.80 -26.40 6.94
CA TYR A 289 14.96 -27.60 6.91
C TYR A 289 14.98 -28.29 5.54
N GLY A 290 15.01 -29.63 5.53
CA GLY A 290 14.99 -30.41 4.30
C GLY A 290 16.07 -29.92 3.34
N PRO A 291 17.36 -30.06 3.65
CA PRO A 291 18.45 -29.25 3.12
C PRO A 291 18.53 -29.29 1.58
N SER A 292 17.80 -28.35 0.95
CA SER A 292 17.80 -28.13 -0.49
C SER A 292 19.05 -27.39 -0.98
N PHE A 293 19.85 -26.87 -0.05
CA PHE A 293 21.17 -26.28 -0.30
C PHE A 293 22.21 -26.94 0.60
N ARG A 294 23.41 -27.21 0.04
CA ARG A 294 24.59 -27.66 0.78
C ARG A 294 25.79 -26.83 0.39
N THR A 295 26.62 -26.50 1.38
CA THR A 295 27.85 -25.74 1.14
C THR A 295 28.80 -26.53 0.22
N ALA A 296 29.23 -25.94 -0.90
CA ALA A 296 30.17 -26.55 -1.84
C ALA A 296 31.65 -26.44 -1.34
N ARG A 297 31.91 -25.57 -0.38
CA ARG A 297 33.19 -25.24 0.23
C ARG A 297 32.97 -24.80 1.69
N PRO A 298 34.01 -24.62 2.49
CA PRO A 298 33.84 -23.91 3.75
C PRO A 298 33.18 -22.55 3.51
N SER A 299 32.07 -22.31 4.16
CA SER A 299 31.22 -21.16 3.86
C SER A 299 30.83 -20.42 5.13
N ARG A 300 30.78 -19.09 5.06
CA ARG A 300 30.29 -18.24 6.14
C ARG A 300 28.80 -17.93 5.90
N ILE A 301 27.94 -18.34 6.84
CA ILE A 301 26.50 -18.23 6.76
C ILE A 301 25.99 -17.30 7.83
N ALA A 302 25.25 -16.27 7.40
CA ALA A 302 24.54 -15.33 8.26
C ALA A 302 23.07 -15.75 8.40
N THR A 303 22.55 -15.80 9.63
CA THR A 303 21.14 -16.08 9.93
C THR A 303 20.41 -14.77 10.21
N LEU A 304 19.47 -14.41 9.36
CA LEU A 304 18.63 -13.21 9.48
C LEU A 304 17.30 -13.60 10.15
N PRO A 305 16.83 -12.88 11.20
CA PRO A 305 15.69 -13.27 12.03
C PRO A 305 14.35 -12.81 11.45
N LEU A 306 14.06 -13.21 10.21
CA LEU A 306 12.77 -13.03 9.54
C LEU A 306 12.51 -14.21 8.60
N GLY A 307 11.24 -14.52 8.39
CA GLY A 307 10.83 -15.60 7.51
C GLY A 307 9.39 -15.45 7.04
N TYR A 308 8.74 -16.58 6.70
CA TYR A 308 7.40 -16.48 6.10
C TYR A 308 6.31 -15.94 7.04
N ALA A 309 6.50 -16.01 8.37
CA ALA A 309 5.59 -15.37 9.32
C ALA A 309 5.73 -13.83 9.36
N ASP A 310 6.82 -13.30 8.81
CA ASP A 310 7.09 -11.87 8.69
C ASP A 310 6.72 -11.30 7.31
N GLY A 311 6.27 -12.17 6.37
CA GLY A 311 5.95 -11.79 5.00
C GLY A 311 7.04 -12.17 3.98
N TRP A 312 8.19 -12.69 4.41
CA TRP A 312 9.24 -13.18 3.52
C TRP A 312 8.94 -14.61 3.07
N ALA A 313 8.27 -14.73 1.93
CA ALA A 313 7.66 -15.97 1.50
C ALA A 313 8.64 -17.13 1.32
N ARG A 314 8.14 -18.36 1.57
CA ARG A 314 8.89 -19.60 1.34
C ARG A 314 9.32 -19.80 -0.12
N ALA A 315 8.60 -19.20 -1.07
CA ALA A 315 8.92 -19.25 -2.50
C ALA A 315 10.28 -18.59 -2.84
N HIS A 316 10.80 -17.72 -1.97
CA HIS A 316 12.13 -17.13 -2.10
C HIS A 316 13.30 -18.08 -1.76
N SER A 317 13.02 -19.32 -1.32
CA SER A 317 14.05 -20.31 -0.97
C SER A 317 15.02 -20.57 -2.12
N ASN A 318 16.32 -20.36 -1.91
CA ASN A 318 17.39 -20.51 -2.91
C ASN A 318 17.23 -19.64 -4.18
N ARG A 319 16.42 -18.57 -4.15
CA ARG A 319 16.16 -17.71 -5.32
C ARG A 319 16.52 -16.26 -5.05
N ALA A 320 16.07 -15.73 -3.92
CA ALA A 320 16.25 -14.33 -3.57
C ALA A 320 17.70 -14.03 -3.14
N SER A 321 18.01 -12.77 -3.12
CA SER A 321 19.27 -12.21 -2.60
C SER A 321 19.00 -11.18 -1.52
N ALA A 322 20.04 -10.78 -0.81
CA ALA A 322 20.07 -9.60 0.04
C ALA A 322 21.27 -8.74 -0.34
N ILE A 323 21.27 -7.46 0.06
CA ILE A 323 22.40 -6.57 -0.14
C ILE A 323 23.06 -6.32 1.21
N VAL A 324 24.38 -6.55 1.29
CA VAL A 324 25.20 -6.21 2.45
C VAL A 324 26.45 -5.46 1.99
N ARG A 325 26.75 -4.33 2.63
CA ARG A 325 27.90 -3.47 2.28
C ARG A 325 27.92 -3.06 0.81
N GLY A 326 26.73 -2.87 0.18
CA GLY A 326 26.58 -2.51 -1.22
C GLY A 326 26.80 -3.64 -2.23
N GLY A 327 26.96 -4.90 -1.78
CA GLY A 327 27.07 -6.08 -2.63
C GLY A 327 25.92 -7.05 -2.42
N ARG A 328 25.46 -7.73 -3.50
CA ARG A 328 24.45 -8.77 -3.41
C ARG A 328 25.04 -10.07 -2.90
N VAL A 329 24.32 -10.74 -2.00
CA VAL A 329 24.62 -12.06 -1.49
C VAL A 329 23.42 -12.99 -1.67
N PRO A 330 23.62 -14.28 -2.01
CA PRO A 330 22.51 -15.21 -2.19
C PRO A 330 21.88 -15.59 -0.84
N LEU A 331 20.54 -15.69 -0.83
CA LEU A 331 19.83 -16.34 0.26
C LEU A 331 19.73 -17.83 -0.03
N VAL A 332 20.21 -18.65 0.90
CA VAL A 332 20.46 -20.09 0.70
C VAL A 332 19.63 -20.95 1.66
N GLY A 333 19.20 -22.10 1.17
CA GLY A 333 18.35 -23.01 1.90
C GLY A 333 16.88 -22.60 1.91
N ASN A 334 16.05 -23.43 2.54
CA ASN A 334 14.63 -23.16 2.66
C ASN A 334 14.36 -22.03 3.64
N VAL A 335 13.53 -21.05 3.26
CA VAL A 335 13.02 -20.03 4.18
C VAL A 335 12.21 -20.73 5.28
N ALA A 336 12.56 -20.46 6.53
CA ALA A 336 11.85 -20.94 7.72
C ALA A 336 10.77 -19.94 8.16
N MET A 337 10.03 -20.26 9.23
CA MET A 337 9.01 -19.37 9.79
C MET A 337 9.60 -18.02 10.21
N ASP A 338 10.75 -18.05 10.87
CA ASP A 338 11.35 -16.90 11.55
C ASP A 338 12.85 -16.71 11.17
N ALA A 339 13.32 -17.36 10.12
CA ALA A 339 14.72 -17.27 9.70
C ALA A 339 14.91 -17.46 8.19
N VAL A 340 15.86 -16.71 7.64
CA VAL A 340 16.44 -16.90 6.32
C VAL A 340 17.97 -16.81 6.45
N MET A 341 18.69 -17.58 5.63
CA MET A 341 20.15 -17.63 5.68
C MET A 341 20.77 -17.01 4.43
N ALA A 342 21.82 -16.24 4.62
CA ALA A 342 22.62 -15.63 3.54
C ALA A 342 24.02 -16.24 3.53
N ASP A 343 24.51 -16.60 2.34
CA ASP A 343 25.91 -16.97 2.14
C ASP A 343 26.74 -15.68 1.94
N VAL A 344 27.56 -15.37 2.93
CA VAL A 344 28.39 -14.17 2.98
C VAL A 344 29.89 -14.46 2.82
N THR A 345 30.22 -15.65 2.30
CA THR A 345 31.60 -16.15 2.17
C THR A 345 32.45 -15.19 1.33
N ASP A 346 31.91 -14.62 0.26
CA ASP A 346 32.63 -13.80 -0.70
C ASP A 346 32.49 -12.29 -0.50
N VAL A 347 31.90 -11.88 0.63
CA VAL A 347 31.77 -10.44 0.94
C VAL A 347 33.15 -9.85 1.20
N ALA A 348 33.50 -8.81 0.43
CA ALA A 348 34.82 -8.16 0.52
C ALA A 348 35.01 -7.41 1.86
N GLY A 349 36.26 -7.32 2.29
CA GLY A 349 36.66 -6.61 3.52
C GLY A 349 36.66 -7.49 4.75
N PRO A 350 36.49 -6.92 5.97
CA PRO A 350 36.44 -7.69 7.21
C PRO A 350 35.29 -8.70 7.18
N PRO A 351 35.43 -9.82 7.90
CA PRO A 351 34.34 -10.78 8.01
C PRO A 351 32.99 -10.09 8.39
N VAL A 352 31.90 -10.49 7.70
CA VAL A 352 30.55 -10.05 8.07
C VAL A 352 30.24 -10.55 9.49
N ASP A 353 29.61 -9.67 10.30
CA ASP A 353 29.23 -9.98 11.68
C ASP A 353 27.77 -9.57 11.97
N THR A 354 27.37 -9.65 13.24
CA THR A 354 25.98 -9.37 13.66
C THR A 354 25.63 -7.88 13.67
N THR A 355 26.55 -6.99 13.37
CA THR A 355 26.32 -5.53 13.27
C THR A 355 26.04 -5.08 11.84
N ASP A 356 26.33 -5.91 10.85
CA ASP A 356 26.10 -5.60 9.44
C ASP A 356 24.60 -5.58 9.10
N GLU A 357 24.14 -4.52 8.43
CA GLU A 357 22.76 -4.40 7.95
C GLU A 357 22.63 -5.04 6.56
N PHE A 358 21.62 -5.90 6.42
CA PHE A 358 21.21 -6.53 5.17
C PHE A 358 19.92 -5.88 4.67
N VAL A 359 19.90 -5.47 3.41
CA VAL A 359 18.69 -4.97 2.75
C VAL A 359 18.09 -6.09 1.90
N LEU A 360 16.87 -6.50 2.23
CA LEU A 360 16.12 -7.53 1.51
C LEU A 360 15.10 -6.96 0.53
N LEU A 361 14.64 -5.73 0.77
CA LEU A 361 13.84 -4.90 -0.12
C LEU A 361 14.34 -3.47 0.03
N GLY A 362 14.64 -2.77 -1.05
CA GLY A 362 15.17 -1.41 -1.03
C GLY A 362 16.53 -1.28 -1.70
N ALA A 363 17.33 -0.29 -1.31
CA ALA A 363 18.62 0.03 -1.94
C ALA A 363 19.73 0.18 -0.89
N SER A 364 20.96 -0.17 -1.28
CA SER A 364 22.19 0.08 -0.50
C SER A 364 23.34 0.28 -1.48
N GLY A 365 23.95 1.48 -1.47
CA GLY A 365 24.90 1.89 -2.50
C GLY A 365 24.26 1.95 -3.88
N ASP A 366 24.89 1.32 -4.85
CA ASP A 366 24.40 1.24 -6.24
C ASP A 366 23.45 0.04 -6.47
N GLU A 367 23.36 -0.87 -5.50
CA GLU A 367 22.53 -2.06 -5.58
C GLU A 367 21.11 -1.80 -5.08
N ARG A 368 20.15 -2.52 -5.70
CA ARG A 368 18.72 -2.40 -5.38
C ARG A 368 18.01 -3.74 -5.53
N ILE A 369 17.12 -4.05 -4.59
CA ILE A 369 16.15 -5.14 -4.69
C ILE A 369 14.75 -4.50 -4.67
N THR A 370 13.98 -4.70 -5.75
CA THR A 370 12.67 -4.06 -5.92
C THR A 370 11.53 -5.00 -5.57
N ALA A 371 10.34 -4.43 -5.28
CA ALA A 371 9.13 -5.23 -5.11
C ALA A 371 8.78 -6.02 -6.38
N ALA A 372 9.01 -5.44 -7.57
CA ALA A 372 8.79 -6.12 -8.85
C ALA A 372 9.74 -7.32 -9.05
N GLU A 373 11.03 -7.18 -8.68
CA GLU A 373 11.98 -8.30 -8.71
C GLU A 373 11.52 -9.45 -7.81
N LEU A 374 11.15 -9.16 -6.56
CA LEU A 374 10.63 -10.15 -5.62
C LEU A 374 9.30 -10.77 -6.07
N ALA A 375 8.44 -9.98 -6.71
CA ALA A 375 7.19 -10.46 -7.28
C ALA A 375 7.42 -11.46 -8.42
N GLN A 376 8.36 -11.17 -9.33
CA GLN A 376 8.73 -12.07 -10.42
C GLN A 376 9.27 -13.41 -9.89
N GLU A 377 10.14 -13.39 -8.86
CA GLU A 377 10.66 -14.61 -8.24
C GLU A 377 9.56 -15.51 -7.66
N ARG A 378 8.46 -14.91 -7.18
CA ARG A 378 7.30 -15.61 -6.59
C ARG A 378 6.18 -15.91 -7.57
N THR A 379 6.25 -15.40 -8.82
CA THR A 379 5.14 -15.46 -9.78
C THR A 379 3.89 -14.76 -9.21
N THR A 380 4.06 -13.53 -8.74
CA THR A 380 3.02 -12.67 -8.15
C THR A 380 3.19 -11.21 -8.60
N ILE A 381 2.57 -10.28 -7.90
CA ILE A 381 2.56 -8.84 -8.19
C ILE A 381 3.15 -8.01 -7.05
N SER A 382 3.66 -6.82 -7.35
CA SER A 382 4.30 -5.92 -6.39
C SER A 382 3.39 -5.57 -5.20
N TRP A 383 2.06 -5.51 -5.41
CA TRP A 383 1.08 -5.31 -4.32
C TRP A 383 1.18 -6.37 -3.23
N GLU A 384 1.28 -7.65 -3.62
CA GLU A 384 1.35 -8.76 -2.66
C GLU A 384 2.67 -8.74 -1.87
N ILE A 385 3.77 -8.27 -2.47
CA ILE A 385 5.05 -8.14 -1.78
C ILE A 385 4.93 -7.16 -0.60
N VAL A 386 4.43 -5.95 -0.85
CA VAL A 386 4.38 -4.93 0.19
C VAL A 386 3.24 -5.15 1.20
N THR A 387 2.05 -5.57 0.74
CA THR A 387 0.91 -5.85 1.63
C THR A 387 1.12 -7.07 2.50
N GLY A 388 1.95 -8.02 2.04
CA GLY A 388 2.29 -9.23 2.77
C GLY A 388 3.22 -9.01 3.97
N MET A 389 3.83 -7.82 4.13
CA MET A 389 4.71 -7.52 5.25
C MET A 389 3.93 -7.51 6.57
N SER A 390 4.24 -8.48 7.43
CA SER A 390 3.52 -8.73 8.68
C SER A 390 3.62 -7.56 9.66
N ARG A 391 2.58 -7.35 10.47
CA ARG A 391 2.61 -6.43 11.63
C ARG A 391 3.65 -6.83 12.69
N ARG A 392 4.22 -8.02 12.63
CA ARG A 392 5.34 -8.45 13.49
C ARG A 392 6.64 -7.65 13.25
N LEU A 393 6.86 -7.16 12.03
CA LEU A 393 8.00 -6.31 11.72
C LEU A 393 7.77 -4.91 12.29
N PRO A 394 8.68 -4.38 13.14
CA PRO A 394 8.65 -2.97 13.50
C PRO A 394 8.72 -2.10 12.26
N ARG A 395 7.97 -0.98 12.26
CA ARG A 395 8.06 0.05 11.23
C ARG A 395 8.70 1.28 11.83
N VAL A 396 9.83 1.68 11.25
CA VAL A 396 10.52 2.92 11.59
C VAL A 396 10.19 3.95 10.53
N TYR A 397 9.50 5.01 10.92
CA TYR A 397 9.11 6.10 10.03
C TYR A 397 10.20 7.15 10.00
N HIS A 398 10.61 7.54 8.79
CA HIS A 398 11.68 8.51 8.56
C HIS A 398 11.15 9.76 7.86
N ALA A 399 11.69 10.92 8.26
CA ALA A 399 11.63 12.18 7.53
C ALA A 399 13.06 12.71 7.35
N ALA A 400 13.25 13.89 6.74
CA ALA A 400 14.57 14.44 6.37
C ALA A 400 15.61 14.43 7.50
N ALA A 401 15.18 14.63 8.74
CA ALA A 401 16.05 14.67 9.91
C ALA A 401 16.37 13.29 10.52
N GLY A 402 15.80 12.21 10.01
CA GLY A 402 15.96 10.86 10.56
C GLY A 402 14.66 10.21 11.02
N PRO A 403 14.72 9.24 11.94
CA PRO A 403 13.51 8.58 12.48
C PRO A 403 12.62 9.59 13.22
N VAL A 404 11.30 9.54 12.94
CA VAL A 404 10.29 10.41 13.56
C VAL A 404 9.20 9.61 14.28
N GLY A 405 9.19 8.29 14.11
CA GLY A 405 8.21 7.40 14.74
C GLY A 405 8.62 5.95 14.64
N LEU A 406 8.05 5.14 15.52
CA LEU A 406 8.24 3.70 15.59
C LEU A 406 6.91 3.03 15.91
N ARG A 407 6.52 2.03 15.13
CA ARG A 407 5.37 1.15 15.42
C ARG A 407 5.84 -0.27 15.65
N THR A 408 5.40 -0.87 16.75
CA THR A 408 5.69 -2.26 17.12
C THR A 408 4.41 -3.01 17.50
N LEU A 409 4.48 -4.32 17.75
CA LEU A 409 3.34 -5.08 18.29
C LEU A 409 2.92 -4.64 19.69
N THR A 410 3.84 -4.03 20.43
CA THR A 410 3.67 -3.68 21.85
C THR A 410 3.38 -2.20 22.07
N GLU A 411 3.00 -1.46 21.01
CA GLU A 411 2.55 -0.08 21.20
C GLU A 411 1.41 -0.06 22.23
N ARG A 412 1.71 0.47 23.40
CA ARG A 412 0.68 0.84 24.35
C ARG A 412 -0.03 2.04 23.76
N ARG A 413 -1.28 1.86 23.35
CA ARG A 413 -2.18 3.01 23.15
C ARG A 413 -2.24 3.72 24.52
N GLY A 414 -1.50 4.82 24.64
CA GLY A 414 -1.56 5.71 25.78
C GLY A 414 -2.83 6.52 25.76
#